data_17347abb238b77392acc14fb3e933e59
#
_entry.id   17347abb238b77392acc14fb3e933e59
#
_cell.length_a   1.000
_cell.length_b   1.000
_cell.length_c   1.000
_cell.angle_alpha   90.00
_cell.angle_beta   90.00
_cell.angle_gamma   90.00
#
_symmetry.space_group_name_H-M   'P 1'
#
loop_
_entity.id
_entity.type
_entity.pdbx_description
1 polymer ?
#
loop_
_entity_poly.entity_id
_entity_poly.type
_entity_poly.pdbx_seq_one_letter_code
_entity_poly.pdbx_strand_id
1 'polypeptide(L)'
;MTLTEFPFTDLANLKEIDLSLGLLSGVGNIKPLFDRPKLEKLTVQNAKLRGSIPAPASLPATATIKEINLKNNQLTGKLPAWVKKLTSQPVKIDFAENYITGPFPDWDANFKPGTQIEFKENYIDTLFSEGNYKRFKKKFRNLDSLYAPQFKLVATN
;
A
#
# COMPACT_ATOMS: atom_id res chain seq x y z
N MET A 1 -10.51 21.30 -5.96
CA MET A 1 -10.69 20.22 -6.96
C MET A 1 -10.80 18.92 -6.20
N THR A 2 -11.88 18.22 -6.32
CA THR A 2 -12.04 16.91 -5.69
C THR A 2 -11.75 15.82 -6.73
N LEU A 3 -11.23 14.66 -6.30
CA LEU A 3 -10.98 13.54 -7.21
C LEU A 3 -12.25 13.02 -7.90
N THR A 4 -13.41 13.34 -7.34
CA THR A 4 -14.73 13.01 -7.93
C THR A 4 -15.04 13.83 -9.18
N GLU A 5 -14.38 14.95 -9.36
CA GLU A 5 -14.58 15.84 -10.53
C GLU A 5 -13.62 15.54 -11.69
N PHE A 6 -12.68 14.62 -11.48
CA PHE A 6 -11.75 14.25 -12.54
C PHE A 6 -12.36 13.13 -13.39
N PRO A 7 -12.48 13.33 -14.72
CA PRO A 7 -13.08 12.32 -15.61
C PRO A 7 -12.12 11.14 -15.82
N PHE A 8 -11.86 10.36 -14.77
CA PHE A 8 -11.02 9.16 -14.88
C PHE A 8 -11.63 8.06 -15.75
N THR A 9 -12.92 8.17 -16.10
CA THR A 9 -13.61 7.17 -16.92
C THR A 9 -13.00 6.98 -18.28
N ASP A 10 -12.45 8.03 -18.86
CA ASP A 10 -11.88 8.00 -20.22
C ASP A 10 -10.42 7.50 -20.26
N LEU A 11 -9.83 7.20 -19.09
CA LEU A 11 -8.44 6.82 -18.94
C LEU A 11 -8.25 5.31 -18.70
N ALA A 12 -9.00 4.47 -19.40
CA ALA A 12 -8.95 3.02 -19.22
C ALA A 12 -7.57 2.39 -19.52
N ASN A 13 -6.74 3.07 -20.29
CA ASN A 13 -5.40 2.61 -20.65
C ASN A 13 -4.28 3.23 -19.80
N LEU A 14 -4.64 4.03 -18.78
CA LEU A 14 -3.66 4.72 -17.95
C LEU A 14 -2.86 3.71 -17.12
N LYS A 15 -1.55 3.78 -17.25
CA LYS A 15 -0.61 2.89 -16.55
C LYS A 15 0.05 3.54 -15.36
N GLU A 16 0.30 4.84 -15.43
CA GLU A 16 0.99 5.58 -14.39
C GLU A 16 0.19 6.82 -14.00
N ILE A 17 0.09 7.04 -12.69
CA ILE A 17 -0.53 8.22 -12.10
C ILE A 17 0.48 8.80 -11.11
N ASP A 18 0.85 10.07 -11.28
CA ASP A 18 1.60 10.82 -10.29
C ASP A 18 0.88 12.14 -9.98
N LEU A 19 0.39 12.22 -8.75
CA LEU A 19 -0.29 13.39 -8.20
C LEU A 19 0.43 13.91 -6.95
N SER A 20 1.73 13.70 -6.88
CA SER A 20 2.56 14.15 -5.76
C SER A 20 2.58 15.67 -5.64
N LEU A 21 2.74 16.14 -4.39
CA LEU A 21 2.76 17.57 -4.05
C LEU A 21 1.48 18.33 -4.44
N GLY A 22 0.48 17.63 -4.93
CA GLY A 22 -0.82 18.20 -5.23
C GLY A 22 -1.57 18.56 -3.96
N LEU A 23 -2.26 19.69 -3.97
CA LEU A 23 -3.18 20.06 -2.91
C LEU A 23 -4.48 19.25 -3.05
N LEU A 24 -4.38 17.95 -2.82
CA LEU A 24 -5.56 17.09 -2.72
C LEU A 24 -6.18 17.16 -1.30
N SER A 25 -6.01 18.30 -0.66
CA SER A 25 -6.49 18.55 0.70
C SER A 25 -8.00 18.34 0.78
N GLY A 26 -8.40 17.41 1.65
CA GLY A 26 -9.82 17.09 1.86
C GLY A 26 -10.33 15.92 1.02
N VAL A 27 -9.53 15.32 0.16
CA VAL A 27 -9.93 14.12 -0.56
C VAL A 27 -9.88 12.93 0.38
N GLY A 28 -11.06 12.50 0.84
CA GLY A 28 -11.22 11.30 1.67
C GLY A 28 -11.34 10.00 0.86
N ASN A 29 -11.43 10.07 -0.46
CA ASN A 29 -11.66 8.88 -1.28
C ASN A 29 -10.71 8.83 -2.47
N ILE A 30 -9.66 8.02 -2.35
CA ILE A 30 -8.70 7.76 -3.42
C ILE A 30 -9.04 6.51 -4.24
N LYS A 31 -10.20 5.88 -3.99
CA LYS A 31 -10.64 4.69 -4.71
C LYS A 31 -10.62 4.84 -6.24
N PRO A 32 -11.06 5.96 -6.83
CA PRO A 32 -11.00 6.14 -8.28
C PRO A 32 -9.60 5.99 -8.89
N LEU A 33 -8.54 6.26 -8.12
CA LEU A 33 -7.16 6.08 -8.56
C LEU A 33 -6.79 4.60 -8.67
N PHE A 34 -7.33 3.76 -7.79
CA PHE A 34 -7.08 2.32 -7.77
C PHE A 34 -7.92 1.54 -8.79
N ASP A 35 -9.06 2.08 -9.23
CA ASP A 35 -9.99 1.39 -10.11
C ASP A 35 -9.60 1.46 -11.60
N ARG A 36 -8.30 1.58 -11.88
CA ARG A 36 -7.79 1.59 -13.25
C ARG A 36 -7.32 0.20 -13.67
N PRO A 37 -7.91 -0.41 -14.69
CA PRO A 37 -7.66 -1.82 -15.03
C PRO A 37 -6.24 -2.10 -15.50
N LYS A 38 -5.52 -1.11 -16.00
CA LYS A 38 -4.15 -1.23 -16.49
C LYS A 38 -3.12 -0.47 -15.64
N LEU A 39 -3.50 -0.03 -14.44
CA LEU A 39 -2.61 0.72 -13.58
C LEU A 39 -1.40 -0.13 -13.17
N GLU A 40 -0.22 0.37 -13.45
CA GLU A 40 1.05 -0.23 -13.06
C GLU A 40 1.71 0.55 -11.92
N LYS A 41 1.56 1.87 -11.91
CA LYS A 41 2.19 2.75 -10.92
C LYS A 41 1.25 3.85 -10.45
N LEU A 42 1.14 3.98 -9.15
CA LEU A 42 0.42 5.05 -8.47
C LEU A 42 1.34 5.76 -7.48
N THR A 43 1.58 7.05 -7.71
CA THR A 43 2.34 7.91 -6.81
C THR A 43 1.49 9.09 -6.40
N VAL A 44 1.20 9.19 -5.09
CA VAL A 44 0.46 10.32 -4.50
C VAL A 44 1.11 10.63 -3.15
N GLN A 45 2.37 11.04 -3.16
CA GLN A 45 3.10 11.39 -1.95
C GLN A 45 3.00 12.89 -1.63
N ASN A 46 3.10 13.24 -0.36
CA ASN A 46 3.08 14.64 0.10
C ASN A 46 1.82 15.43 -0.35
N ALA A 47 0.67 14.78 -0.44
CA ALA A 47 -0.54 15.35 -1.04
C ALA A 47 -1.66 15.65 -0.02
N LYS A 48 -1.41 15.46 1.27
CA LYS A 48 -2.39 15.63 2.36
C LYS A 48 -3.66 14.80 2.18
N LEU A 49 -3.55 13.64 1.53
CA LEU A 49 -4.65 12.69 1.42
C LEU A 49 -5.17 12.27 2.79
N ARG A 50 -6.48 12.12 2.91
CA ARG A 50 -7.18 11.67 4.11
C ARG A 50 -8.00 10.41 3.85
N GLY A 51 -8.50 9.81 4.92
CA GLY A 51 -9.33 8.60 4.85
C GLY A 51 -8.49 7.33 4.84
N SER A 52 -9.13 6.20 4.64
CA SER A 52 -8.46 4.89 4.61
C SER A 52 -8.00 4.53 3.20
N ILE A 53 -7.02 3.63 3.13
CA ILE A 53 -6.57 3.07 1.86
C ILE A 53 -7.66 2.11 1.35
N PRO A 54 -8.34 2.42 0.23
CA PRO A 54 -9.43 1.61 -0.26
C PRO A 54 -8.93 0.32 -0.91
N ALA A 55 -9.80 -0.69 -0.96
CA ALA A 55 -9.56 -1.85 -1.80
C ALA A 55 -9.87 -1.49 -3.26
N PRO A 56 -9.03 -1.86 -4.22
CA PRO A 56 -9.37 -1.78 -5.63
C PRO A 56 -10.64 -2.60 -5.94
N ALA A 57 -11.46 -2.14 -6.88
CA ALA A 57 -12.71 -2.80 -7.26
C ALA A 57 -12.47 -4.21 -7.82
N SER A 58 -11.36 -4.38 -8.52
CA SER A 58 -10.92 -5.68 -9.01
C SER A 58 -9.42 -5.81 -8.79
N LEU A 59 -9.04 -6.85 -8.06
CA LEU A 59 -7.67 -7.34 -8.03
C LEU A 59 -7.68 -8.68 -8.76
N PRO A 60 -7.53 -8.70 -10.07
CA PRO A 60 -7.36 -9.95 -10.77
C PRO A 60 -6.10 -10.64 -10.24
N ALA A 61 -6.07 -11.97 -10.33
CA ALA A 61 -4.87 -12.75 -9.98
C ALA A 61 -3.60 -12.28 -10.72
N THR A 62 -3.80 -11.54 -11.80
CA THR A 62 -2.78 -10.91 -12.64
C THR A 62 -2.75 -9.40 -12.47
N ALA A 63 -2.82 -8.90 -11.22
CA ALA A 63 -2.75 -7.47 -10.98
C ALA A 63 -1.53 -6.85 -11.66
N THR A 64 -1.76 -5.77 -12.40
CA THR A 64 -0.71 -5.07 -13.14
C THR A 64 0.13 -4.15 -12.27
N ILE A 65 -0.31 -3.90 -11.05
CA ILE A 65 0.33 -2.97 -10.11
C ILE A 65 1.75 -3.44 -9.78
N LYS A 66 2.71 -2.56 -10.02
CA LYS A 66 4.14 -2.74 -9.71
C LYS A 66 4.61 -1.81 -8.60
N GLU A 67 3.99 -0.62 -8.49
CA GLU A 67 4.40 0.37 -7.51
C GLU A 67 3.19 1.15 -6.99
N ILE A 68 3.14 1.31 -5.66
CA ILE A 68 2.21 2.20 -4.97
C ILE A 68 3.01 3.04 -3.99
N ASN A 69 2.99 4.35 -4.14
CA ASN A 69 3.62 5.27 -3.20
C ASN A 69 2.57 6.26 -2.67
N LEU A 70 2.18 6.07 -1.41
CA LEU A 70 1.27 6.95 -0.66
C LEU A 70 1.97 7.58 0.55
N LYS A 71 3.29 7.67 0.51
CA LYS A 71 4.11 8.20 1.60
C LYS A 71 3.75 9.64 1.94
N ASN A 72 3.88 9.97 3.22
CA ASN A 72 3.68 11.31 3.77
C ASN A 72 2.33 11.92 3.37
N ASN A 73 1.30 11.31 3.88
CA ASN A 73 -0.09 11.76 3.78
C ASN A 73 -0.77 11.75 5.16
N GLN A 74 -2.06 11.91 5.20
CA GLN A 74 -2.89 11.87 6.40
C GLN A 74 -3.84 10.67 6.39
N LEU A 75 -3.39 9.55 5.80
CA LEU A 75 -4.18 8.35 5.69
C LEU A 75 -4.35 7.68 7.06
N THR A 76 -5.55 7.21 7.32
CA THR A 76 -5.97 6.56 8.56
C THR A 76 -6.45 5.12 8.31
N GLY A 77 -7.00 4.48 9.32
CA GLY A 77 -7.48 3.12 9.22
C GLY A 77 -6.36 2.10 9.34
N LYS A 78 -6.55 0.92 8.81
CA LYS A 78 -5.62 -0.22 8.92
C LYS A 78 -4.79 -0.43 7.66
N LEU A 79 -3.67 -1.09 7.80
CA LEU A 79 -2.93 -1.62 6.65
C LEU A 79 -3.86 -2.54 5.83
N PRO A 80 -3.88 -2.38 4.50
CA PRO A 80 -4.88 -3.06 3.68
C PRO A 80 -4.57 -4.54 3.48
N ALA A 81 -5.53 -5.40 3.82
CA ALA A 81 -5.40 -6.85 3.67
C ALA A 81 -5.23 -7.31 2.22
N TRP A 82 -5.70 -6.54 1.25
CA TRP A 82 -5.61 -6.91 -0.17
C TRP A 82 -4.18 -6.93 -0.73
N VAL A 83 -3.23 -6.30 -0.05
CA VAL A 83 -1.81 -6.32 -0.46
C VAL A 83 -1.30 -7.75 -0.62
N LYS A 84 -1.78 -8.70 0.18
CA LYS A 84 -1.39 -10.11 0.05
C LYS A 84 -1.75 -10.75 -1.29
N LYS A 85 -2.61 -10.11 -2.09
CA LYS A 85 -2.98 -10.60 -3.43
C LYS A 85 -2.00 -10.18 -4.53
N LEU A 86 -1.07 -9.28 -4.23
CA LEU A 86 -0.09 -8.77 -5.18
C LEU A 86 1.11 -9.71 -5.28
N THR A 87 0.89 -10.89 -5.86
CA THR A 87 1.88 -11.97 -5.91
C THR A 87 2.34 -12.35 -7.32
N SER A 88 1.80 -11.68 -8.34
CA SER A 88 2.12 -12.00 -9.74
C SER A 88 3.53 -11.57 -10.13
N GLN A 89 4.04 -10.52 -9.50
CA GLN A 89 5.33 -9.89 -9.80
C GLN A 89 5.88 -9.21 -8.55
N PRO A 90 7.18 -8.85 -8.50
CA PRO A 90 7.70 -8.01 -7.43
C PRO A 90 6.97 -6.67 -7.41
N VAL A 91 6.59 -6.19 -6.22
CA VAL A 91 5.92 -4.90 -6.04
C VAL A 91 6.70 -4.03 -5.06
N LYS A 92 6.63 -2.72 -5.26
CA LYS A 92 7.10 -1.71 -4.31
C LYS A 92 5.91 -0.97 -3.75
N ILE A 93 5.74 -1.01 -2.44
CA ILE A 93 4.65 -0.34 -1.75
C ILE A 93 5.24 0.52 -0.64
N ASP A 94 4.87 1.79 -0.61
CA ASP A 94 5.27 2.72 0.42
C ASP A 94 4.04 3.40 1.04
N PHE A 95 3.75 3.04 2.29
CA PHE A 95 2.71 3.63 3.13
C PHE A 95 3.31 4.42 4.30
N ALA A 96 4.60 4.69 4.30
CA ALA A 96 5.28 5.37 5.39
C ALA A 96 4.73 6.77 5.67
N GLU A 97 4.95 7.25 6.89
CA GLU A 97 4.59 8.62 7.29
C GLU A 97 3.10 8.93 7.07
N ASN A 98 2.26 8.12 7.69
CA ASN A 98 0.81 8.28 7.71
C ASN A 98 0.25 8.11 9.14
N TYR A 99 -1.05 8.05 9.30
CA TYR A 99 -1.74 7.82 10.58
C TYR A 99 -2.42 6.45 10.62
N ILE A 100 -1.84 5.45 9.98
CA ILE A 100 -2.37 4.10 9.93
C ILE A 100 -2.24 3.45 11.31
N THR A 101 -3.30 2.79 11.77
CA THR A 101 -3.41 2.19 13.11
C THR A 101 -3.79 0.71 13.04
N GLY A 102 -3.94 0.10 14.19
CA GLY A 102 -4.45 -1.26 14.35
C GLY A 102 -3.40 -2.35 14.17
N PRO A 103 -3.82 -3.60 14.30
CA PRO A 103 -2.91 -4.72 14.22
C PRO A 103 -2.37 -4.92 12.81
N PHE A 104 -1.19 -5.49 12.74
CA PHE A 104 -0.59 -5.88 11.47
C PHE A 104 -1.49 -6.93 10.78
N PRO A 105 -1.81 -6.76 9.50
CA PRO A 105 -2.69 -7.67 8.79
C PRO A 105 -2.04 -9.03 8.52
N ASP A 106 -2.85 -10.04 8.30
CA ASP A 106 -2.37 -11.33 7.84
C ASP A 106 -1.99 -11.28 6.35
N TRP A 107 -0.76 -10.88 6.11
CA TRP A 107 -0.17 -10.91 4.77
C TRP A 107 0.57 -12.23 4.51
N ASP A 108 -0.03 -13.34 4.90
CA ASP A 108 0.52 -14.65 4.57
C ASP A 108 0.36 -14.95 3.08
N ALA A 109 1.31 -14.49 2.32
CA ALA A 109 1.33 -14.61 0.87
C ALA A 109 2.73 -14.98 0.36
N ASN A 110 2.76 -15.58 -0.81
CA ASN A 110 4.00 -15.87 -1.52
C ASN A 110 4.39 -14.69 -2.41
N PHE A 111 4.81 -13.61 -1.79
CA PHE A 111 5.34 -12.48 -2.53
C PHE A 111 6.54 -12.86 -3.39
N LYS A 112 6.62 -12.31 -4.58
CA LYS A 112 7.79 -12.53 -5.43
C LYS A 112 9.04 -11.90 -4.81
N PRO A 113 10.19 -12.54 -4.96
CA PRO A 113 11.46 -11.99 -4.52
C PRO A 113 11.68 -10.58 -5.04
N GLY A 114 12.19 -9.68 -4.20
CA GLY A 114 12.35 -8.27 -4.51
C GLY A 114 11.14 -7.39 -4.17
N THR A 115 10.01 -7.97 -3.76
CA THR A 115 8.89 -7.19 -3.20
C THR A 115 9.35 -6.41 -1.97
N GLN A 116 8.99 -5.14 -1.92
CA GLN A 116 9.30 -4.22 -0.83
C GLN A 116 8.03 -3.54 -0.35
N ILE A 117 7.76 -3.61 0.94
CA ILE A 117 6.61 -2.96 1.56
C ILE A 117 7.12 -2.13 2.74
N GLU A 118 6.95 -0.82 2.66
CA GLU A 118 7.36 0.12 3.69
C GLU A 118 6.14 0.74 4.38
N PHE A 119 6.13 0.76 5.70
CA PHE A 119 5.05 1.30 6.51
C PHE A 119 5.55 1.97 7.80
N LYS A 120 6.82 2.37 7.84
CA LYS A 120 7.41 3.09 8.98
C LYS A 120 6.68 4.39 9.27
N GLU A 121 6.83 4.89 10.50
CA GLU A 121 6.22 6.15 10.94
C GLU A 121 4.69 6.18 10.77
N ASN A 122 4.06 5.13 11.24
CA ASN A 122 2.63 4.97 11.43
C ASN A 122 2.35 4.62 12.92
N TYR A 123 1.10 4.38 13.25
CA TYR A 123 0.65 4.07 14.62
C TYR A 123 0.14 2.63 14.73
N ILE A 124 0.87 1.68 14.18
CA ILE A 124 0.50 0.26 14.19
C ILE A 124 0.75 -0.31 15.58
N ASP A 125 -0.32 -0.77 16.25
CA ASP A 125 -0.30 -1.11 17.68
C ASP A 125 0.50 -2.38 18.01
N THR A 126 0.28 -3.40 17.23
CA THR A 126 0.92 -4.70 17.42
C THR A 126 1.37 -5.27 16.10
N LEU A 127 2.59 -5.75 16.10
CA LEU A 127 3.14 -6.29 14.89
C LEU A 127 2.78 -7.74 14.69
N PHE A 128 3.19 -8.57 15.59
CA PHE A 128 3.09 -10.00 15.37
C PHE A 128 2.81 -10.72 16.68
N SER A 129 1.89 -11.68 16.65
CA SER A 129 1.99 -12.80 17.57
C SER A 129 3.30 -13.55 17.31
N GLU A 130 3.83 -14.26 18.30
CA GLU A 130 5.07 -15.03 18.13
C GLU A 130 5.02 -16.00 16.95
N GLY A 131 3.88 -16.63 16.72
CA GLY A 131 3.67 -17.53 15.59
C GLY A 131 3.72 -16.81 14.23
N ASN A 132 3.10 -15.65 14.14
CA ASN A 132 3.14 -14.83 12.94
C ASN A 132 4.55 -14.31 12.66
N TYR A 133 5.28 -13.87 13.70
CA TYR A 133 6.67 -13.44 13.55
C TYR A 133 7.55 -14.53 12.95
N LYS A 134 7.51 -15.73 13.50
CA LYS A 134 8.29 -16.88 12.98
C LYS A 134 7.98 -17.18 11.51
N ARG A 135 6.71 -17.07 11.13
CA ARG A 135 6.26 -17.27 9.75
C ARG A 135 6.75 -16.17 8.82
N PHE A 136 6.61 -14.90 9.22
CA PHE A 136 7.03 -13.76 8.44
C PHE A 136 8.56 -13.65 8.34
N LYS A 137 9.30 -13.95 9.40
CA LYS A 137 10.76 -13.95 9.38
C LYS A 137 11.35 -14.88 8.32
N LYS A 138 10.68 -15.98 8.01
CA LYS A 138 11.10 -16.87 6.91
C LYS A 138 10.91 -16.27 5.52
N LYS A 139 9.98 -15.33 5.38
CA LYS A 139 9.59 -14.71 4.10
C LYS A 139 10.24 -13.36 3.85
N PHE A 140 10.61 -12.65 4.91
CA PHE A 140 11.14 -11.28 4.83
C PHE A 140 12.45 -11.18 5.61
N ARG A 141 13.52 -10.78 4.94
CA ARG A 141 14.86 -10.76 5.54
C ARG A 141 15.15 -9.65 6.54
N ASN A 142 14.37 -8.59 6.55
CA ASN A 142 14.62 -7.41 7.39
C ASN A 142 13.74 -7.37 8.65
N LEU A 143 13.26 -8.51 9.08
CA LEU A 143 12.42 -8.61 10.26
C LEU A 143 13.25 -8.99 11.47
N ASP A 144 13.87 -7.99 12.12
CA ASP A 144 14.84 -8.23 13.21
C ASP A 144 14.22 -8.25 14.60
N SER A 145 12.98 -7.79 14.79
CA SER A 145 12.34 -7.69 16.09
C SER A 145 10.83 -7.81 16.03
N LEU A 146 10.25 -8.45 17.06
CA LEU A 146 8.80 -8.48 17.30
C LEU A 146 8.19 -7.10 17.55
N TYR A 147 8.99 -6.14 17.96
CA TYR A 147 8.56 -4.86 18.50
C TYR A 147 8.87 -3.65 17.63
N ALA A 148 9.41 -3.84 16.47
CA ALA A 148 9.71 -2.71 15.63
C ALA A 148 8.53 -2.43 14.70
N PRO A 149 7.66 -1.47 15.04
CA PRO A 149 6.45 -1.15 14.29
C PRO A 149 6.70 -0.44 12.96
N GLN A 150 7.93 -0.42 12.49
CA GLN A 150 8.34 0.57 11.52
C GLN A 150 9.28 -0.02 10.48
N PHE A 151 8.87 -1.15 9.90
CA PHE A 151 9.74 -1.87 8.98
C PHE A 151 9.40 -1.64 7.52
N LYS A 152 10.44 -1.78 6.76
CA LYS A 152 10.35 -2.13 5.37
C LYS A 152 10.44 -3.66 5.26
N LEU A 153 9.42 -4.28 4.72
CA LEU A 153 9.45 -5.70 4.39
C LEU A 153 10.08 -5.89 3.01
N VAL A 154 11.07 -6.78 2.94
CA VAL A 154 11.68 -7.18 1.67
C VAL A 154 11.59 -8.69 1.55
N ALA A 155 10.81 -9.16 0.58
CA ALA A 155 10.62 -10.58 0.35
C ALA A 155 11.94 -11.25 -0.04
N THR A 156 12.21 -12.39 0.59
CA THR A 156 13.38 -13.22 0.28
C THR A 156 13.15 -14.06 -0.97
N ASN A 157 14.25 -14.49 -1.50
CA ASN A 157 14.23 -15.48 -2.59
C ASN A 157 13.69 -16.83 -2.13
#